data_f6ef478c2536710ac1fba23d3b06fec6
#
_entry.id   f6ef478c2536710ac1fba23d3b06fec6
#
_cell.length_a   1.000
_cell.length_b   1.000
_cell.length_c   1.000
_cell.angle_alpha   90.00
_cell.angle_beta   90.00
_cell.angle_gamma   90.00
#
_symmetry.space_group_name_H-M   'P 1'
#
loop_
_entity.id
_entity.type
_entity.pdbx_description
1 polymer ?
#
loop_
_entity_poly.entity_id
_entity_poly.type
_entity_poly.pdbx_seq_one_letter_code
_entity_poly.pdbx_strand_id
1 'polypeptide(L)'
;MTQARRPLMLMILDGWGYREEKEGNAILAASTPHLDRLQKERPSCFLETSGEAVGLPQGQMGNSEVGHLNIGAGRVVYQDLTKINVSIRNGDFFENPVLLDAISNVKLNNSSLHLMGLVSYGGVHSHMTHLYALIKLAQEKGLKKVYIHVFLDGRDVPPKAALGDVKELDAFCKENQSVKIATVQGRLLRNGQRQTLGKNKTCI
;
A
#
# COMPACT_ATOMS: atom_id res chain seq x y z
N MET A 1 -35.84 -37.84 -9.26
CA MET A 1 -36.08 -36.69 -10.16
C MET A 1 -34.99 -35.67 -9.89
N THR A 2 -34.02 -35.52 -10.77
CA THR A 2 -33.00 -34.48 -10.66
C THR A 2 -33.64 -33.14 -10.94
N GLN A 3 -33.71 -32.27 -9.94
CA GLN A 3 -34.23 -30.91 -10.08
C GLN A 3 -33.35 -30.18 -11.10
N ALA A 4 -33.90 -29.78 -12.23
CA ALA A 4 -33.18 -29.04 -13.25
C ALA A 4 -32.57 -27.78 -12.62
N ARG A 5 -31.26 -27.64 -12.65
CA ARG A 5 -30.56 -26.44 -12.15
C ARG A 5 -30.96 -25.25 -13.00
N ARG A 6 -31.52 -24.23 -12.36
CA ARG A 6 -31.85 -22.97 -13.04
C ARG A 6 -30.52 -22.26 -13.40
N PRO A 7 -30.39 -21.73 -14.62
CA PRO A 7 -29.21 -20.99 -14.97
C PRO A 7 -29.12 -19.69 -14.15
N LEU A 8 -27.90 -19.32 -13.77
CA LEU A 8 -27.57 -18.06 -13.12
C LEU A 8 -26.68 -17.26 -14.06
N MET A 9 -26.97 -15.97 -14.23
CA MET A 9 -26.14 -15.04 -14.98
C MET A 9 -25.65 -13.95 -14.05
N LEU A 10 -24.34 -13.72 -13.97
CA LEU A 10 -23.73 -12.53 -13.39
C LEU A 10 -23.34 -11.59 -14.54
N MET A 11 -23.97 -10.40 -14.56
CA MET A 11 -23.65 -9.36 -15.54
C MET A 11 -22.91 -8.22 -14.84
N ILE A 12 -21.68 -7.96 -15.24
CA ILE A 12 -20.84 -6.90 -14.71
C ILE A 12 -20.78 -5.76 -15.73
N LEU A 13 -21.31 -4.60 -15.34
CA LEU A 13 -21.24 -3.38 -16.15
C LEU A 13 -20.06 -2.56 -15.64
N ASP A 14 -18.85 -2.91 -16.07
CA ASP A 14 -17.62 -2.29 -15.61
C ASP A 14 -17.59 -0.81 -15.98
N GLY A 15 -17.27 0.04 -14.99
CA GLY A 15 -17.33 1.49 -15.12
C GLY A 15 -18.73 2.12 -14.98
N TRP A 16 -19.77 1.32 -14.75
CA TRP A 16 -21.14 1.83 -14.53
C TRP A 16 -21.29 2.30 -13.08
N GLY A 17 -20.90 3.59 -12.83
CA GLY A 17 -21.00 4.20 -11.52
C GLY A 17 -22.29 4.99 -11.31
N TYR A 18 -22.54 5.38 -10.08
CA TYR A 18 -23.64 6.24 -9.68
C TYR A 18 -23.16 7.66 -9.39
N ARG A 19 -23.79 8.65 -10.00
CA ARG A 19 -23.59 10.08 -9.76
C ARG A 19 -24.87 10.84 -10.10
N GLU A 20 -25.28 11.78 -9.25
CA GLU A 20 -26.52 12.56 -9.42
C GLU A 20 -26.37 13.71 -10.42
N GLU A 21 -25.16 14.26 -10.58
CA GLU A 21 -24.91 15.35 -11.51
C GLU A 21 -25.09 14.89 -12.96
N LYS A 22 -25.78 15.71 -13.73
CA LYS A 22 -26.07 15.43 -15.14
C LYS A 22 -24.94 15.79 -16.07
N GLU A 23 -24.16 16.84 -15.73
CA GLU A 23 -23.07 17.31 -16.56
C GLU A 23 -21.94 16.26 -16.65
N GLY A 24 -21.58 15.88 -17.85
CA GLY A 24 -20.59 14.83 -18.10
C GLY A 24 -21.00 13.42 -17.67
N ASN A 25 -22.28 13.18 -17.41
CA ASN A 25 -22.81 11.88 -16.99
C ASN A 25 -23.52 11.19 -18.13
N ALA A 26 -22.81 10.37 -18.89
CA ALA A 26 -23.33 9.65 -20.03
C ALA A 26 -24.45 8.65 -19.66
N ILE A 27 -24.44 8.09 -18.44
CA ILE A 27 -25.46 7.15 -17.97
C ILE A 27 -26.79 7.88 -17.82
N LEU A 28 -26.82 9.04 -17.17
CA LEU A 28 -28.04 9.84 -17.02
C LEU A 28 -28.51 10.49 -18.33
N ALA A 29 -27.62 10.66 -19.30
CA ALA A 29 -27.97 11.20 -20.61
C ALA A 29 -28.53 10.13 -21.56
N ALA A 30 -28.26 8.87 -21.30
CA ALA A 30 -28.71 7.75 -22.13
C ALA A 30 -30.14 7.35 -21.79
N SER A 31 -30.85 6.75 -22.78
CA SER A 31 -32.13 6.09 -22.54
C SER A 31 -31.88 4.64 -22.11
N THR A 32 -32.14 4.33 -20.85
CA THR A 32 -31.86 3.01 -20.26
C THR A 32 -33.12 2.35 -19.65
N PRO A 33 -34.23 2.21 -20.40
CA PRO A 33 -35.54 1.85 -19.84
C PRO A 33 -35.56 0.47 -19.16
N HIS A 34 -34.75 -0.47 -19.60
CA HIS A 34 -34.66 -1.80 -18.98
C HIS A 34 -33.88 -1.78 -17.66
N LEU A 35 -32.76 -1.06 -17.58
CA LEU A 35 -32.01 -0.91 -16.34
C LEU A 35 -32.78 -0.07 -15.32
N ASP A 36 -33.43 1.02 -15.76
CA ASP A 36 -34.26 1.88 -14.91
C ASP A 36 -35.38 1.07 -14.28
N ARG A 37 -36.05 0.22 -15.07
CA ARG A 37 -37.11 -0.67 -14.58
C ARG A 37 -36.54 -1.69 -13.57
N LEU A 38 -35.41 -2.34 -13.87
CA LEU A 38 -34.80 -3.31 -12.96
C LEU A 38 -34.41 -2.66 -11.63
N GLN A 39 -33.80 -1.47 -11.67
CA GLN A 39 -33.44 -0.73 -10.45
C GLN A 39 -34.66 -0.35 -9.61
N LYS A 40 -35.77 -0.02 -10.24
CA LYS A 40 -37.04 0.35 -9.55
C LYS A 40 -37.81 -0.85 -9.00
N GLU A 41 -37.82 -1.96 -9.72
CA GLU A 41 -38.70 -3.10 -9.41
C GLU A 41 -37.98 -4.25 -8.67
N ARG A 42 -36.67 -4.25 -8.62
CA ARG A 42 -35.86 -5.33 -8.03
C ARG A 42 -35.04 -4.83 -6.86
N PRO A 43 -34.70 -5.69 -5.90
CA PRO A 43 -33.77 -5.33 -4.82
C PRO A 43 -32.47 -4.82 -5.40
N SER A 44 -31.99 -3.67 -4.91
CA SER A 44 -30.73 -3.04 -5.32
C SER A 44 -29.98 -2.48 -4.11
N CYS A 45 -28.66 -2.40 -4.21
CA CYS A 45 -27.82 -1.77 -3.21
C CYS A 45 -26.59 -1.13 -3.89
N PHE A 46 -25.99 -0.16 -3.21
CA PHE A 46 -24.71 0.39 -3.61
C PHE A 46 -23.55 -0.40 -2.98
N LEU A 47 -22.44 -0.48 -3.70
CA LEU A 47 -21.19 -1.04 -3.23
C LEU A 47 -20.11 0.04 -3.30
N GLU A 48 -19.28 0.09 -2.28
CA GLU A 48 -18.03 0.86 -2.30
C GLU A 48 -17.09 0.26 -3.34
N THR A 49 -16.52 1.11 -4.19
CA THR A 49 -15.67 0.67 -5.31
C THR A 49 -14.23 1.21 -5.23
N SER A 50 -13.85 1.81 -4.11
CA SER A 50 -12.53 2.42 -3.92
C SER A 50 -11.99 2.20 -2.50
N GLY A 51 -10.72 2.50 -2.30
CA GLY A 51 -10.05 2.40 -1.00
C GLY A 51 -10.11 1.01 -0.38
N GLU A 52 -10.15 0.94 0.94
CA GLU A 52 -10.07 -0.33 1.69
C GLU A 52 -11.26 -1.26 1.41
N ALA A 53 -12.40 -0.74 1.00
CA ALA A 53 -13.56 -1.56 0.64
C ALA A 53 -13.30 -2.51 -0.55
N VAL A 54 -12.30 -2.20 -1.37
CA VAL A 54 -11.84 -3.04 -2.48
C VAL A 54 -10.39 -3.52 -2.33
N GLY A 55 -9.82 -3.36 -1.14
CA GLY A 55 -8.48 -3.85 -0.82
C GLY A 55 -7.34 -2.91 -1.20
N LEU A 56 -7.64 -1.67 -1.58
CA LEU A 56 -6.66 -0.63 -1.90
C LEU A 56 -6.40 0.30 -0.70
N PRO A 57 -5.30 1.07 -0.70
CA PRO A 57 -5.09 2.11 0.29
C PRO A 57 -6.25 3.11 0.33
N GLN A 58 -6.50 3.69 1.51
CA GLN A 58 -7.53 4.72 1.68
C GLN A 58 -7.31 5.89 0.72
N GLY A 59 -8.40 6.34 0.08
CA GLY A 59 -8.37 7.44 -0.90
C GLY A 59 -7.91 7.04 -2.31
N GLN A 60 -7.47 5.82 -2.52
CA GLN A 60 -7.13 5.34 -3.86
C GLN A 60 -8.39 4.92 -4.60
N MET A 61 -8.54 5.41 -5.83
CA MET A 61 -9.64 5.03 -6.72
C MET A 61 -9.52 3.56 -7.10
N GLY A 62 -10.65 2.86 -7.12
CA GLY A 62 -10.73 1.47 -7.57
C GLY A 62 -10.43 1.29 -9.05
N ASN A 63 -10.23 0.06 -9.44
CA ASN A 63 -10.01 -0.34 -10.83
C ASN A 63 -10.63 -1.71 -11.10
N SER A 64 -10.71 -2.08 -12.38
CA SER A 64 -11.32 -3.33 -12.82
C SER A 64 -10.64 -4.57 -12.23
N GLU A 65 -9.32 -4.56 -12.08
CA GLU A 65 -8.55 -5.69 -11.58
C GLU A 65 -8.96 -6.06 -10.14
N VAL A 66 -8.90 -5.10 -9.22
CA VAL A 66 -9.28 -5.36 -7.82
C VAL A 66 -10.77 -5.65 -7.66
N GLY A 67 -11.63 -5.01 -8.46
CA GLY A 67 -13.07 -5.25 -8.44
C GLY A 67 -13.41 -6.69 -8.84
N HIS A 68 -12.90 -7.16 -9.97
CA HIS A 68 -13.10 -8.54 -10.43
C HIS A 68 -12.45 -9.56 -9.49
N LEU A 69 -11.29 -9.26 -8.92
CA LEU A 69 -10.65 -10.11 -7.94
C LEU A 69 -11.53 -10.31 -6.70
N ASN A 70 -12.13 -9.25 -6.17
CA ASN A 70 -13.03 -9.31 -5.01
C ASN A 70 -14.31 -10.08 -5.32
N ILE A 71 -14.91 -9.87 -6.50
CA ILE A 71 -16.09 -10.63 -6.96
C ILE A 71 -15.75 -12.12 -7.06
N GLY A 72 -14.63 -12.46 -7.68
CA GLY A 72 -14.22 -13.84 -7.85
C GLY A 72 -13.84 -14.54 -6.53
N ALA A 73 -13.25 -13.80 -5.58
CA ALA A 73 -12.90 -14.31 -4.27
C ALA A 73 -14.08 -14.39 -3.28
N GLY A 74 -15.17 -13.68 -3.57
CA GLY A 74 -16.33 -13.56 -2.67
C GLY A 74 -16.02 -12.83 -1.36
N ARG A 75 -14.95 -12.06 -1.32
CA ARG A 75 -14.48 -11.27 -0.17
C ARG A 75 -13.54 -10.16 -0.61
N VAL A 76 -13.30 -9.19 0.26
CA VAL A 76 -12.26 -8.18 0.03
C VAL A 76 -10.88 -8.84 0.09
N VAL A 77 -10.08 -8.64 -0.96
CA VAL A 77 -8.69 -9.10 -1.06
C VAL A 77 -7.78 -7.87 -0.94
N TYR A 78 -7.15 -7.71 0.21
CA TYR A 78 -6.22 -6.61 0.41
C TYR A 78 -4.99 -6.75 -0.47
N GLN A 79 -4.64 -5.68 -1.19
CA GLN A 79 -3.36 -5.54 -1.86
C GLN A 79 -2.23 -5.41 -0.84
N ASP A 80 -0.99 -5.70 -1.22
CA ASP A 80 0.12 -5.85 -0.28
C ASP A 80 0.30 -4.64 0.65
N LEU A 81 0.26 -3.41 0.10
CA LEU A 81 0.39 -2.20 0.91
C LEU A 81 -0.74 -2.08 1.94
N THR A 82 -1.99 -2.31 1.51
CA THR A 82 -3.17 -2.26 2.39
C THR A 82 -3.11 -3.36 3.44
N LYS A 83 -2.67 -4.56 3.06
CA LYS A 83 -2.49 -5.68 3.99
C LYS A 83 -1.50 -5.34 5.11
N ILE A 84 -0.38 -4.71 4.77
CA ILE A 84 0.61 -4.25 5.77
C ILE A 84 -0.01 -3.16 6.66
N ASN A 85 -0.68 -2.16 6.06
CA ASN A 85 -1.34 -1.09 6.82
C ASN A 85 -2.35 -1.64 7.83
N VAL A 86 -3.20 -2.57 7.41
CA VAL A 86 -4.18 -3.22 8.27
C VAL A 86 -3.51 -4.03 9.37
N SER A 87 -2.46 -4.78 9.06
CA SER A 87 -1.70 -5.57 10.02
C SER A 87 -1.04 -4.69 11.09
N ILE A 88 -0.50 -3.54 10.70
CA ILE A 88 0.07 -2.56 11.66
C ILE A 88 -1.04 -1.99 12.55
N ARG A 89 -2.17 -1.62 11.98
CA ARG A 89 -3.31 -1.03 12.69
C ARG A 89 -3.92 -2.00 13.70
N ASN A 90 -4.04 -3.27 13.34
CA ASN A 90 -4.62 -4.31 14.19
C ASN A 90 -3.63 -4.90 15.19
N GLY A 91 -2.33 -4.65 15.03
CA GLY A 91 -1.28 -5.20 15.90
C GLY A 91 -0.63 -6.49 15.39
N ASP A 92 -1.23 -7.19 14.43
CA ASP A 92 -0.72 -8.47 13.90
C ASP A 92 0.72 -8.36 13.35
N PHE A 93 1.08 -7.18 12.86
CA PHE A 93 2.43 -6.88 12.36
C PHE A 93 3.49 -7.10 13.45
N PHE A 94 3.19 -6.76 14.68
CA PHE A 94 4.11 -6.84 15.83
C PHE A 94 4.24 -8.27 16.39
N GLU A 95 3.37 -9.17 15.94
CA GLU A 95 3.37 -10.59 16.28
C GLU A 95 3.84 -11.47 15.11
N ASN A 96 4.30 -10.87 14.00
CA ASN A 96 4.78 -11.61 12.84
C ASN A 96 6.02 -12.46 13.20
N PRO A 97 5.95 -13.79 13.09
CA PRO A 97 7.02 -14.68 13.55
C PRO A 97 8.34 -14.46 12.81
N VAL A 98 8.30 -14.13 11.53
CA VAL A 98 9.51 -13.89 10.73
C VAL A 98 10.25 -12.64 11.19
N LEU A 99 9.51 -11.57 11.52
CA LEU A 99 10.11 -10.34 12.07
C LEU A 99 10.66 -10.58 13.48
N LEU A 100 9.93 -11.32 14.30
CA LEU A 100 10.36 -11.68 15.66
C LEU A 100 11.61 -12.58 15.64
N ASP A 101 11.71 -13.54 14.73
CA ASP A 101 12.88 -14.40 14.56
C ASP A 101 14.11 -13.58 14.13
N ALA A 102 13.96 -12.64 13.20
CA ALA A 102 15.03 -11.75 12.79
C ALA A 102 15.56 -10.93 13.98
N ILE A 103 14.66 -10.38 14.79
CA ILE A 103 15.03 -9.62 16.01
C ILE A 103 15.71 -10.52 17.04
N SER A 104 15.20 -11.73 17.22
CA SER A 104 15.77 -12.72 18.16
C SER A 104 17.19 -13.11 17.75
N ASN A 105 17.43 -13.32 16.44
CA ASN A 105 18.74 -13.59 15.89
C ASN A 105 19.74 -12.45 16.15
N VAL A 106 19.31 -11.18 15.99
CA VAL A 106 20.14 -10.00 16.30
C VAL A 106 20.52 -9.97 17.78
N LYS A 107 19.60 -10.31 18.68
CA LYS A 107 19.88 -10.35 20.11
C LYS A 107 20.85 -11.46 20.49
N LEU A 108 20.61 -12.68 20.00
CA LEU A 108 21.44 -13.85 20.28
C LEU A 108 22.90 -13.61 19.86
N ASN A 109 23.09 -12.96 18.72
CA ASN A 109 24.43 -12.70 18.19
C ASN A 109 25.04 -11.36 18.63
N ASN A 110 24.35 -10.59 19.51
CA ASN A 110 24.73 -9.25 19.92
C ASN A 110 25.12 -8.34 18.73
N SER A 111 24.40 -8.48 17.63
CA SER A 111 24.63 -7.79 16.34
C SER A 111 23.74 -6.55 16.18
N SER A 112 23.55 -6.09 14.97
CA SER A 112 22.75 -4.91 14.65
C SER A 112 21.66 -5.27 13.67
N LEU A 113 20.49 -4.63 13.78
CA LEU A 113 19.44 -4.72 12.79
C LEU A 113 19.66 -3.68 11.69
N HIS A 114 19.63 -4.12 10.45
CA HIS A 114 19.71 -3.25 9.29
C HIS A 114 18.38 -3.25 8.54
N LEU A 115 17.74 -2.08 8.42
CA LEU A 115 16.53 -1.86 7.67
C LEU A 115 16.90 -1.12 6.39
N MET A 116 16.44 -1.63 5.24
CA MET A 116 16.72 -0.99 3.95
C MET A 116 15.45 -0.93 3.10
N GLY A 117 15.23 0.20 2.44
CA GLY A 117 14.08 0.38 1.60
C GLY A 117 13.87 1.82 1.14
N LEU A 118 12.81 1.99 0.36
CA LEU A 118 12.40 3.28 -0.15
C LEU A 118 11.76 4.10 0.97
N VAL A 119 12.33 5.24 1.27
CA VAL A 119 11.83 6.20 2.27
C VAL A 119 10.97 7.22 1.54
N SER A 120 9.67 7.04 1.61
CA SER A 120 8.68 7.82 0.87
C SER A 120 7.29 7.70 1.47
N TYR A 121 6.49 8.74 1.34
CA TYR A 121 5.05 8.74 1.61
C TYR A 121 4.20 8.41 0.37
N GLY A 122 4.82 8.11 -0.77
CA GLY A 122 4.12 7.86 -2.03
C GLY A 122 3.14 6.69 -2.03
N GLY A 123 3.37 5.69 -1.18
CA GLY A 123 2.44 4.58 -1.02
C GLY A 123 2.31 3.66 -2.24
N VAL A 124 3.31 3.64 -3.12
CA VAL A 124 3.33 2.76 -4.31
C VAL A 124 4.13 1.48 -4.03
N HIS A 125 5.39 1.63 -3.61
CA HIS A 125 6.28 0.49 -3.33
C HIS A 125 6.64 0.37 -1.85
N SER A 126 6.43 1.41 -1.08
CA SER A 126 6.63 1.46 0.37
C SER A 126 5.85 2.63 0.97
N HIS A 127 5.82 2.68 2.28
CA HIS A 127 5.30 3.83 3.01
C HIS A 127 6.10 4.06 4.30
N MET A 128 6.35 5.32 4.66
CA MET A 128 7.12 5.69 5.86
C MET A 128 6.58 5.05 7.13
N THR A 129 5.25 4.90 7.25
CA THR A 129 4.63 4.27 8.42
C THR A 129 5.07 2.82 8.62
N HIS A 130 5.42 2.09 7.54
CA HIS A 130 5.93 0.73 7.63
C HIS A 130 7.34 0.70 8.26
N LEU A 131 8.19 1.66 7.86
CA LEU A 131 9.51 1.81 8.46
C LEU A 131 9.40 2.14 9.95
N TYR A 132 8.54 3.09 10.32
CA TYR A 132 8.30 3.43 11.73
C TYR A 132 7.75 2.25 12.53
N ALA A 133 6.89 1.42 11.93
CA ALA A 133 6.39 0.20 12.59
C ALA A 133 7.51 -0.82 12.84
N LEU A 134 8.44 -1.02 11.88
CA LEU A 134 9.61 -1.88 12.07
C LEU A 134 10.54 -1.35 13.16
N ILE A 135 10.79 -0.05 13.20
CA ILE A 135 11.60 0.59 14.24
C ILE A 135 10.94 0.42 15.61
N LYS A 136 9.64 0.69 15.70
CA LYS A 136 8.87 0.51 16.92
C LYS A 136 8.97 -0.94 17.43
N LEU A 137 8.75 -1.92 16.56
CA LEU A 137 8.90 -3.34 16.90
C LEU A 137 10.30 -3.65 17.43
N ALA A 138 11.35 -3.17 16.78
CA ALA A 138 12.73 -3.37 17.19
C ALA A 138 13.00 -2.77 18.60
N GLN A 139 12.48 -1.58 18.86
CA GLN A 139 12.61 -0.89 20.16
C GLN A 139 11.82 -1.59 21.26
N GLU A 140 10.58 -1.99 21.03
CA GLU A 140 9.75 -2.73 21.97
C GLU A 140 10.39 -4.08 22.36
N LYS A 141 11.08 -4.70 21.42
CA LYS A 141 11.87 -5.92 21.71
C LYS A 141 13.27 -5.61 22.24
N GLY A 142 13.61 -4.35 22.52
CA GLY A 142 14.82 -3.94 23.24
C GLY A 142 16.12 -3.93 22.41
N LEU A 143 16.04 -3.80 21.09
CA LEU A 143 17.23 -3.62 20.25
C LEU A 143 17.84 -2.23 20.45
N LYS A 144 19.17 -2.20 20.61
CA LYS A 144 19.94 -0.98 20.86
C LYS A 144 20.67 -0.44 19.62
N LYS A 145 20.73 -1.22 18.55
CA LYS A 145 21.47 -0.89 17.33
C LYS A 145 20.63 -1.20 16.10
N VAL A 146 19.93 -0.18 15.59
CA VAL A 146 19.14 -0.25 14.36
C VAL A 146 19.72 0.75 13.36
N TYR A 147 20.09 0.28 12.18
CA TYR A 147 20.63 1.09 11.09
C TYR A 147 19.72 1.12 9.91
N ILE A 148 19.44 2.33 9.39
CA ILE A 148 18.55 2.54 8.25
C ILE A 148 19.38 2.87 7.01
N HIS A 149 19.15 2.13 5.94
CA HIS A 149 19.70 2.37 4.62
C HIS A 149 18.61 2.97 3.73
N VAL A 150 18.64 4.27 3.59
CA VAL A 150 17.61 5.06 2.90
C VAL A 150 17.79 4.98 1.40
N PHE A 151 16.77 4.56 0.68
CA PHE A 151 16.63 4.74 -0.75
C PHE A 151 15.67 5.90 -0.99
N LEU A 152 16.15 6.94 -1.69
CA LEU A 152 15.35 8.13 -1.98
C LEU A 152 14.33 7.82 -3.07
N ASP A 153 13.13 8.38 -2.93
CA ASP A 153 12.16 8.42 -4.01
C ASP A 153 12.36 9.69 -4.87
N GLY A 154 11.55 9.91 -5.82
CA GLY A 154 11.60 11.02 -6.78
C GLY A 154 10.99 10.60 -8.11
N ARG A 155 10.35 9.41 -8.11
CA ARG A 155 9.61 8.86 -9.23
C ARG A 155 8.11 8.80 -8.92
N ASP A 156 7.77 8.28 -7.73
CA ASP A 156 6.36 8.11 -7.30
C ASP A 156 5.87 9.34 -6.53
N VAL A 157 6.82 10.20 -6.12
CA VAL A 157 6.61 11.51 -5.52
C VAL A 157 7.41 12.57 -6.27
N PRO A 158 7.15 13.88 -6.08
CA PRO A 158 7.94 14.93 -6.71
C PRO A 158 9.45 14.76 -6.47
N PRO A 159 10.33 15.05 -7.45
CA PRO A 159 11.77 14.79 -7.37
C PRO A 159 12.49 15.41 -6.17
N LYS A 160 11.94 16.47 -5.58
CA LYS A 160 12.52 17.17 -4.42
C LYS A 160 11.87 16.77 -3.08
N ALA A 161 10.85 15.92 -3.07
CA ALA A 161 10.14 15.50 -1.84
C ALA A 161 11.07 14.76 -0.87
N ALA A 162 11.98 13.96 -1.38
CA ALA A 162 12.90 13.16 -0.58
C ALA A 162 13.69 13.94 0.49
N LEU A 163 13.96 15.23 0.26
CA LEU A 163 14.65 16.06 1.27
C LEU A 163 13.79 16.23 2.54
N GLY A 164 12.47 16.38 2.38
CA GLY A 164 11.53 16.47 3.49
C GLY A 164 11.47 15.17 4.27
N ASP A 165 11.30 14.06 3.55
CA ASP A 165 11.19 12.72 4.13
C ASP A 165 12.45 12.34 4.93
N VAL A 166 13.64 12.64 4.39
CA VAL A 166 14.91 12.38 5.09
C VAL A 166 15.10 13.28 6.31
N LYS A 167 14.71 14.56 6.25
CA LYS A 167 14.77 15.46 7.41
C LYS A 167 13.86 14.99 8.54
N GLU A 168 12.66 14.53 8.22
CA GLU A 168 11.73 13.97 9.19
C GLU A 168 12.32 12.71 9.83
N LEU A 169 12.85 11.79 9.03
CA LEU A 169 13.49 10.59 9.53
C LEU A 169 14.73 10.89 10.40
N ASP A 170 15.54 11.88 10.03
CA ASP A 170 16.70 12.31 10.81
C ASP A 170 16.29 12.90 12.17
N ALA A 171 15.24 13.73 12.19
CA ALA A 171 14.68 14.25 13.43
C ALA A 171 14.18 13.11 14.33
N PHE A 172 13.45 12.16 13.77
CA PHE A 172 13.01 10.96 14.49
C PHE A 172 14.19 10.15 15.06
N CYS A 173 15.27 9.96 14.27
CA CYS A 173 16.45 9.24 14.74
C CYS A 173 17.18 9.97 15.87
N LYS A 174 17.20 11.31 15.87
CA LYS A 174 17.83 12.12 16.93
C LYS A 174 17.09 11.96 18.26
N GLU A 175 15.78 11.81 18.23
CA GLU A 175 14.98 11.55 19.42
C GLU A 175 15.12 10.09 19.90
N ASN A 176 15.54 9.18 19.02
CA ASN A 176 15.64 7.74 19.25
C ASN A 176 17.08 7.24 19.12
N GLN A 177 17.87 7.32 20.20
CA GLN A 177 19.31 7.00 20.22
C GLN A 177 19.68 5.59 19.71
N SER A 178 18.72 4.63 19.73
CA SER A 178 18.93 3.26 19.26
C SER A 178 18.92 3.15 17.73
N VAL A 179 18.50 4.20 17.00
CA VAL A 179 18.27 4.20 15.57
C VAL A 179 19.16 5.23 14.88
N LYS A 180 19.78 4.85 13.76
CA LYS A 180 20.67 5.75 13.00
C LYS A 180 20.50 5.55 11.49
N ILE A 181 20.53 6.65 10.74
CA ILE A 181 20.67 6.57 9.28
C ILE A 181 22.13 6.20 9.00
N ALA A 182 22.33 5.07 8.31
CA ALA A 182 23.64 4.57 7.96
C ALA A 182 24.07 4.99 6.55
N THR A 183 23.15 4.95 5.59
CA THR A 183 23.41 5.36 4.20
C THR A 183 22.21 6.03 3.59
N VAL A 184 22.46 6.93 2.64
CA VAL A 184 21.42 7.56 1.81
C VAL A 184 21.82 7.42 0.35
N GLN A 185 20.95 6.88 -0.49
CA GLN A 185 21.21 6.64 -1.91
C GLN A 185 19.99 7.00 -2.76
N GLY A 186 20.23 7.50 -3.97
CA GLY A 186 19.18 7.72 -4.96
C GLY A 186 18.64 6.40 -5.51
N ARG A 187 17.33 6.34 -5.73
CA ARG A 187 16.63 5.15 -6.27
C ARG A 187 17.24 4.65 -7.58
N LEU A 188 17.60 5.56 -8.48
CA LEU A 188 18.16 5.20 -9.79
C LEU A 188 19.52 4.50 -9.71
N LEU A 189 20.34 4.88 -8.73
CA LEU A 189 21.68 4.29 -8.53
C LEU A 189 21.60 2.90 -7.91
N ARG A 190 20.64 2.67 -7.04
CA ARG A 190 20.51 1.41 -6.30
C ARG A 190 19.76 0.33 -7.05
N ASN A 191 18.69 0.70 -7.76
CA ASN A 191 17.80 -0.27 -8.41
C ASN A 191 18.16 -0.56 -9.87
N GLY A 192 19.28 -0.02 -10.39
CA GLY A 192 19.76 -0.29 -11.74
C GLY A 192 18.82 0.15 -12.87
N GLN A 193 17.80 0.94 -12.58
CA GLN A 193 16.75 1.30 -13.54
C GLN A 193 17.18 2.25 -14.65
N ARG A 194 18.36 2.90 -14.54
CA ARG A 194 19.03 3.61 -15.63
C ARG A 194 20.54 3.55 -15.43
N GLN A 195 21.24 2.81 -16.23
CA GLN A 195 22.67 3.02 -16.45
C GLN A 195 22.85 4.26 -17.33
N THR A 196 22.96 5.42 -16.72
CA THR A 196 23.56 6.57 -17.40
C THR A 196 25.06 6.52 -17.08
N LEU A 197 25.83 6.04 -18.03
CA LEU A 197 27.29 6.15 -18.02
C LEU A 197 27.69 7.59 -17.62
N GLY A 198 28.37 7.75 -16.51
CA GLY A 198 29.03 9.00 -16.13
C GLY A 198 28.58 9.71 -14.85
N LYS A 199 27.63 9.17 -14.05
CA LYS A 199 27.21 9.83 -12.80
C LYS A 199 27.28 8.94 -11.57
N ASN A 200 28.41 8.26 -11.40
CA ASN A 200 28.76 7.67 -10.10
C ASN A 200 29.36 8.78 -9.21
N LYS A 201 28.53 9.66 -8.67
CA LYS A 201 28.91 10.46 -7.53
C LYS A 201 28.13 9.96 -6.33
N THR A 202 28.81 9.25 -5.46
CA THR A 202 28.38 8.93 -4.11
C THR A 202 28.11 10.24 -3.40
N CYS A 203 26.85 10.51 -3.06
CA CYS A 203 26.55 11.56 -2.10
C CYS A 203 26.82 10.98 -0.71
N ILE A 204 27.85 11.52 -0.07
CA ILE A 204 28.11 11.35 1.36
C ILE A 204 27.20 12.31 2.12
#